data_1b4f377fbc596c10198143573b2c9805
#
_entry.id   1b4f377fbc596c10198143573b2c9805
#
_cell.length_a   1.000
_cell.length_b   1.000
_cell.length_c   1.000
_cell.angle_alpha   90.00
_cell.angle_beta   90.00
_cell.angle_gamma   90.00
#
_symmetry.space_group_name_H-M   'P 1'
#
loop_
_entity.id
_entity.type
_entity.pdbx_description
1 polymer ?
#
loop_
_entity_poly.entity_id
_entity_poly.type
_entity_poly.pdbx_seq_one_letter_code
_entity_poly.pdbx_strand_id
1 'polypeptide(L)'
;MTKQLSRRTLLGALVAVGPAAALARVVGAQAPATPPAPPQPMTGPVFGAPPTDFKPPYPEAGKVNRLDPRLDALIDADAKVEKVCDGFLHAEGPVWVGGANGYLLTSDTQVNHIVKWSPTEGRSIWLENSGYDANGVGWAPNLREPGTNGLILGRGGLIAAGSGARSILRIDLATKKKTVLVDKYMGKRLNSPNDVVLGPDGSIYFSDPPAALVNRTGPDRELDYAGVFRLAPDNSLHLIDTMSAPNGIGVSPDGTKLYHTDGPTGWVVWDLDKQGNASNRRNFVARSVVMGGDSLKIDTAGNMWAATRGAVTVFTPGGEPIGSISTDEGVSNCEIGADGYLYLASSTRILRVRAKAKKLMFKVT
;
A
#
# COMPACT_ATOMS: atom_id res chain seq x y z
N MET A 1 32.78 -18.36 -62.86
CA MET A 1 33.47 -17.15 -63.29
C MET A 1 33.88 -16.40 -62.06
N THR A 2 34.95 -16.74 -61.43
CA THR A 2 36.37 -16.34 -61.47
C THR A 2 36.62 -14.84 -61.67
N LYS A 3 37.20 -14.24 -60.68
CA LYS A 3 38.38 -13.33 -60.65
C LYS A 3 38.39 -12.62 -59.27
N GLN A 4 39.28 -12.90 -58.36
CA GLN A 4 40.76 -12.71 -58.27
C GLN A 4 41.16 -11.35 -57.74
N LEU A 5 41.70 -11.39 -56.55
CA LEU A 5 42.84 -10.74 -55.88
C LEU A 5 43.47 -9.48 -56.48
N SER A 6 43.82 -8.54 -55.58
CA SER A 6 45.04 -7.74 -55.72
C SER A 6 45.64 -7.41 -54.35
N ARG A 7 46.91 -7.81 -54.20
CA ARG A 7 47.89 -7.44 -53.15
C ARG A 7 48.60 -6.17 -53.57
N ARG A 8 49.04 -5.36 -52.60
CA ARG A 8 50.28 -4.54 -52.56
C ARG A 8 50.23 -3.63 -51.29
N THR A 9 51.26 -3.28 -50.54
CA THR A 9 52.69 -3.66 -50.47
C THR A 9 53.19 -3.08 -49.14
N LEU A 10 54.10 -3.75 -48.47
CA LEU A 10 54.86 -3.30 -47.29
C LEU A 10 55.69 -2.04 -47.62
N LEU A 11 55.81 -1.16 -46.58
CA LEU A 11 57.04 -0.41 -46.36
C LEU A 11 57.33 -0.34 -44.87
N GLY A 12 58.47 -0.86 -44.49
CA GLY A 12 58.93 -0.85 -43.12
C GLY A 12 59.62 0.51 -42.77
N ALA A 13 59.57 0.86 -41.53
CA ALA A 13 60.48 1.84 -40.93
C ALA A 13 60.98 1.25 -39.61
N LEU A 14 62.24 0.91 -39.58
CA LEU A 14 62.99 0.68 -38.33
C LEU A 14 63.08 1.98 -37.54
N VAL A 15 62.72 1.95 -36.30
CA VAL A 15 63.10 2.96 -35.33
C VAL A 15 63.73 2.27 -34.12
N ALA A 16 64.88 2.80 -33.76
CA ALA A 16 65.82 2.29 -32.80
C ALA A 16 65.27 2.14 -31.38
N VAL A 17 65.71 1.06 -30.72
CA VAL A 17 65.48 0.78 -29.30
C VAL A 17 66.49 1.55 -28.46
N GLY A 18 66.02 2.52 -27.67
CA GLY A 18 66.76 3.09 -26.56
C GLY A 18 66.23 2.56 -25.22
N PRO A 19 67.09 2.36 -24.20
CA PRO A 19 66.65 1.77 -22.95
C PRO A 19 65.78 2.72 -22.17
N ALA A 20 64.48 2.40 -22.03
CA ALA A 20 63.54 3.09 -21.14
C ALA A 20 63.77 2.62 -19.70
N ALA A 21 64.23 3.52 -18.84
CA ALA A 21 64.31 3.30 -17.42
C ALA A 21 62.87 3.06 -16.85
N ALA A 22 62.69 1.91 -16.23
CA ALA A 22 61.49 1.57 -15.54
C ALA A 22 61.35 2.44 -14.25
N LEU A 23 60.55 3.47 -14.32
CA LEU A 23 60.03 4.17 -13.13
C LEU A 23 58.95 3.27 -12.48
N ALA A 24 59.36 2.53 -11.47
CA ALA A 24 58.40 1.86 -10.57
C ALA A 24 57.55 2.93 -9.89
N ARG A 25 56.32 3.09 -10.31
CA ARG A 25 55.29 3.82 -9.56
C ARG A 25 55.05 3.02 -8.27
N VAL A 26 55.48 3.52 -7.15
CA VAL A 26 55.05 3.12 -5.82
C VAL A 26 53.56 3.46 -5.78
N VAL A 27 52.71 2.46 -5.96
CA VAL A 27 51.28 2.58 -5.63
C VAL A 27 51.22 2.68 -4.12
N GLY A 28 51.08 3.91 -3.61
CA GLY A 28 50.83 4.15 -2.20
C GLY A 28 49.56 3.37 -1.80
N ALA A 29 49.69 2.48 -0.84
CA ALA A 29 48.54 1.80 -0.23
C ALA A 29 47.63 2.90 0.34
N GLN A 30 46.48 3.06 -0.28
CA GLN A 30 45.43 3.94 0.23
C GLN A 30 45.01 3.33 1.58
N ALA A 31 45.08 4.11 2.66
CA ALA A 31 44.56 3.69 3.94
C ALA A 31 43.11 3.22 3.78
N PRO A 32 42.68 2.16 4.46
CA PRO A 32 41.30 1.71 4.40
C PRO A 32 40.38 2.89 4.74
N ALA A 33 39.41 3.16 3.86
CA ALA A 33 38.45 4.21 4.09
C ALA A 33 37.78 3.99 5.45
N THR A 34 37.80 5.00 6.29
CA THR A 34 37.09 4.99 7.58
C THR A 34 35.62 4.61 7.27
N PRO A 35 35.05 3.59 7.93
CA PRO A 35 33.66 3.26 7.74
C PRO A 35 32.82 4.52 7.96
N PRO A 36 31.78 4.77 7.17
CA PRO A 36 30.91 5.91 7.37
C PRO A 36 30.39 5.89 8.81
N ALA A 37 30.41 7.04 9.46
CA ALA A 37 29.87 7.19 10.80
C ALA A 37 28.45 6.60 10.83
N PRO A 38 28.06 5.89 11.88
CA PRO A 38 26.70 5.39 12.00
C PRO A 38 25.75 6.57 11.81
N PRO A 39 24.66 6.40 11.05
CA PRO A 39 23.69 7.47 10.84
C PRO A 39 23.28 7.99 12.21
N GLN A 40 23.35 9.31 12.39
CA GLN A 40 22.83 9.97 13.59
C GLN A 40 21.38 9.53 13.75
N PRO A 41 20.91 9.20 14.97
CA PRO A 41 19.51 8.91 15.18
C PRO A 41 18.73 10.10 14.61
N MET A 42 17.95 9.84 13.55
CA MET A 42 17.02 10.86 13.08
C MET A 42 16.11 11.15 14.27
N THR A 43 16.19 12.34 14.80
CA THR A 43 15.14 12.83 15.71
C THR A 43 13.85 12.58 14.97
N GLY A 44 12.98 11.75 15.54
CA GLY A 44 11.73 11.35 14.90
C GLY A 44 11.02 12.57 14.34
N PRO A 45 10.09 12.40 13.39
CA PRO A 45 9.41 13.52 12.79
C PRO A 45 8.92 14.45 13.88
N VAL A 46 9.19 15.74 13.71
CA VAL A 46 8.57 16.76 14.58
C VAL A 46 7.09 16.64 14.29
N PHE A 47 6.39 15.93 15.17
CA PHE A 47 4.94 15.85 15.10
C PHE A 47 4.42 17.28 15.12
N GLY A 48 3.47 17.58 14.24
CA GLY A 48 2.62 18.74 14.34
C GLY A 48 2.00 18.89 15.74
N ALA A 49 0.98 19.68 15.88
CA ALA A 49 0.24 19.79 17.15
C ALA A 49 -0.03 18.40 17.77
N PRO A 50 -0.06 18.29 19.11
CA PRO A 50 -0.36 17.02 19.78
C PRO A 50 -1.64 16.39 19.21
N PRO A 51 -1.71 15.05 19.11
CA PRO A 51 -2.89 14.36 18.61
C PRO A 51 -4.14 14.80 19.37
N THR A 52 -5.22 15.07 18.65
CA THR A 52 -6.49 15.49 19.22
C THR A 52 -7.55 14.42 18.98
N ASP A 53 -8.23 14.03 20.07
CA ASP A 53 -9.50 13.31 20.01
C ASP A 53 -10.65 14.31 20.10
N PHE A 54 -11.42 14.38 19.03
CA PHE A 54 -12.61 15.23 19.03
C PHE A 54 -13.77 14.52 19.73
N LYS A 55 -14.68 15.29 20.31
CA LYS A 55 -15.89 14.80 20.96
C LYS A 55 -17.11 15.37 20.26
N PRO A 56 -18.25 14.68 20.31
CA PRO A 56 -19.50 15.21 19.75
C PRO A 56 -19.89 16.57 20.39
N PRO A 57 -20.38 17.53 19.58
CA PRO A 57 -20.52 17.48 18.15
C PRO A 57 -19.17 17.56 17.46
N TYR A 58 -18.87 16.61 16.54
CA TYR A 58 -17.60 16.56 15.82
C TYR A 58 -17.49 17.72 14.82
N PRO A 59 -16.28 18.30 14.61
CA PRO A 59 -16.06 19.29 13.56
C PRO A 59 -16.34 18.73 12.17
N GLU A 60 -17.04 19.49 11.34
CA GLU A 60 -17.20 19.16 9.92
C GLU A 60 -15.87 19.39 9.18
N ALA A 61 -15.46 18.45 8.34
CA ALA A 61 -14.16 18.48 7.68
C ALA A 61 -14.19 17.88 6.26
N GLY A 62 -15.29 18.07 5.56
CA GLY A 62 -15.45 17.58 4.21
C GLY A 62 -16.86 17.80 3.67
N LYS A 63 -17.09 17.26 2.48
CA LYS A 63 -18.36 17.44 1.77
C LYS A 63 -18.76 16.18 1.00
N VAL A 64 -20.06 15.82 1.03
CA VAL A 64 -20.63 14.80 0.16
C VAL A 64 -21.07 15.47 -1.15
N ASN A 65 -20.45 15.08 -2.26
CA ASN A 65 -20.79 15.56 -3.60
C ASN A 65 -21.62 14.48 -4.31
N ARG A 66 -22.83 14.83 -4.71
CA ARG A 66 -23.80 13.94 -5.36
C ARG A 66 -23.75 14.14 -6.86
N LEU A 67 -23.44 13.09 -7.61
CA LEU A 67 -23.43 13.08 -9.07
C LEU A 67 -24.67 12.38 -9.63
N ASP A 68 -25.21 11.42 -8.87
CA ASP A 68 -26.33 10.58 -9.28
C ASP A 68 -27.21 10.25 -8.07
N PRO A 69 -28.55 10.19 -8.22
CA PRO A 69 -29.49 9.86 -7.14
C PRO A 69 -29.26 8.50 -6.48
N ARG A 70 -28.57 7.56 -7.15
CA ARG A 70 -28.20 6.26 -6.57
C ARG A 70 -27.33 6.38 -5.33
N LEU A 71 -26.62 7.49 -5.14
CA LEU A 71 -25.85 7.73 -3.93
C LEU A 71 -26.75 7.86 -2.68
N ASP A 72 -28.00 8.31 -2.82
CA ASP A 72 -28.92 8.49 -1.69
C ASP A 72 -29.31 7.18 -1.01
N ALA A 73 -29.19 6.06 -1.71
CA ALA A 73 -29.32 4.73 -1.13
C ALA A 73 -28.14 4.34 -0.24
N LEU A 74 -27.00 5.01 -0.38
CA LEU A 74 -25.74 4.71 0.30
C LEU A 74 -25.39 5.75 1.37
N ILE A 75 -25.72 7.03 1.15
CA ILE A 75 -25.41 8.15 2.05
C ILE A 75 -26.62 9.08 2.13
N ASP A 76 -27.09 9.37 3.35
CA ASP A 76 -28.22 10.28 3.55
C ASP A 76 -27.94 11.71 3.03
N ALA A 77 -28.99 12.42 2.64
CA ALA A 77 -28.86 13.75 2.03
C ALA A 77 -28.21 14.79 2.98
N ASP A 78 -28.45 14.64 4.28
CA ASP A 78 -27.96 15.51 5.35
C ASP A 78 -26.69 14.99 6.05
N ALA A 79 -26.12 13.89 5.54
CA ALA A 79 -24.93 13.29 6.15
C ALA A 79 -23.75 14.26 6.12
N LYS A 80 -23.13 14.43 7.29
CA LYS A 80 -21.96 15.30 7.52
C LYS A 80 -20.70 14.48 7.53
N VAL A 81 -19.62 15.07 7.01
CA VAL A 81 -18.27 14.50 7.11
C VAL A 81 -17.63 15.06 8.37
N GLU A 82 -17.42 14.19 9.34
CA GLU A 82 -16.98 14.52 10.70
C GLU A 82 -15.51 14.15 10.91
N LYS A 83 -14.73 15.04 11.54
CA LYS A 83 -13.37 14.73 11.98
C LYS A 83 -13.42 14.13 13.38
N VAL A 84 -12.91 12.89 13.54
CA VAL A 84 -12.97 12.15 14.81
C VAL A 84 -11.66 12.16 15.58
N CYS A 85 -10.53 12.10 14.90
CA CYS A 85 -9.20 12.29 15.51
C CYS A 85 -8.18 12.73 14.47
N ASP A 86 -7.05 13.23 14.93
CA ASP A 86 -5.90 13.60 14.10
C ASP A 86 -4.56 13.17 14.75
N GLY A 87 -3.42 13.71 14.26
CA GLY A 87 -2.10 13.42 14.79
C GLY A 87 -1.45 12.19 14.13
N PHE A 88 -1.78 11.92 12.87
CA PHE A 88 -1.07 10.99 12.02
C PHE A 88 -0.02 11.75 11.20
N LEU A 89 1.06 11.08 10.81
CA LEU A 89 1.91 11.54 9.72
C LEU A 89 1.39 11.09 8.37
N HIS A 90 0.91 9.85 8.29
CA HIS A 90 0.26 9.30 7.10
C HIS A 90 -0.69 8.17 7.49
N ALA A 91 -1.95 8.52 7.67
CA ALA A 91 -3.01 7.57 7.99
C ALA A 91 -3.31 6.68 6.79
N GLU A 92 -3.30 5.35 7.01
CA GLU A 92 -3.52 4.31 6.01
C GLU A 92 -4.22 3.10 6.58
N GLY A 93 -4.73 2.24 5.68
CA GLY A 93 -5.23 0.91 5.97
C GLY A 93 -6.23 0.84 7.12
N PRO A 94 -7.26 1.68 7.17
CA PRO A 94 -8.25 1.58 8.23
C PRO A 94 -8.99 0.24 8.15
N VAL A 95 -9.23 -0.37 9.31
CA VAL A 95 -10.05 -1.59 9.43
C VAL A 95 -10.91 -1.52 10.69
N TRP A 96 -12.21 -1.80 10.53
CA TRP A 96 -13.14 -1.87 11.67
C TRP A 96 -13.10 -3.26 12.30
N VAL A 97 -12.91 -3.29 13.62
CA VAL A 97 -12.84 -4.52 14.42
C VAL A 97 -14.05 -4.61 15.34
N GLY A 98 -14.78 -5.73 15.27
CA GLY A 98 -15.97 -5.97 16.09
C GLY A 98 -17.28 -5.55 15.41
N GLY A 99 -18.37 -5.59 16.18
CA GLY A 99 -19.72 -5.20 15.76
C GLY A 99 -19.95 -3.68 15.84
N ALA A 100 -21.20 -3.29 16.07
CA ALA A 100 -21.59 -1.87 16.14
C ALA A 100 -20.85 -1.07 17.24
N ASN A 101 -20.44 -1.72 18.32
CA ASN A 101 -19.67 -1.14 19.43
C ASN A 101 -18.16 -1.48 19.29
N GLY A 102 -17.69 -1.66 18.08
CA GLY A 102 -16.30 -1.98 17.78
C GLY A 102 -15.37 -0.76 17.83
N TYR A 103 -14.23 -0.91 17.19
CA TYR A 103 -13.22 0.13 17.09
C TYR A 103 -12.51 0.09 15.74
N LEU A 104 -11.93 1.21 15.36
CA LEU A 104 -11.09 1.34 14.17
C LEU A 104 -9.63 1.10 14.53
N LEU A 105 -8.94 0.29 13.74
CA LEU A 105 -7.49 0.28 13.68
C LEU A 105 -7.05 0.97 12.38
N THR A 106 -6.00 1.78 12.46
CA THR A 106 -5.46 2.52 11.31
C THR A 106 -3.94 2.52 11.39
N SER A 107 -3.29 2.18 10.30
CA SER A 107 -1.84 2.30 10.18
C SER A 107 -1.43 3.77 10.11
N ASP A 108 -0.39 4.15 10.86
CA ASP A 108 0.39 5.35 10.61
C ASP A 108 1.73 4.93 10.03
N THR A 109 1.80 4.93 8.70
CA THR A 109 2.86 4.25 7.95
C THR A 109 4.24 4.83 8.22
N GLN A 110 4.31 6.15 8.43
CA GLN A 110 5.58 6.87 8.57
C GLN A 110 6.14 6.84 10.01
N VAL A 111 5.30 6.63 11.01
CA VAL A 111 5.73 6.48 12.41
C VAL A 111 5.75 5.04 12.89
N ASN A 112 5.44 4.09 12.01
CA ASN A 112 5.48 2.67 12.33
C ASN A 112 4.53 2.24 13.47
N HIS A 113 3.34 2.87 13.53
CA HIS A 113 2.31 2.54 14.52
C HIS A 113 1.04 2.00 13.86
N ILE A 114 0.27 1.21 14.63
CA ILE A 114 -1.17 1.05 14.42
C ILE A 114 -1.87 1.80 15.54
N VAL A 115 -2.76 2.69 15.16
CA VAL A 115 -3.57 3.51 16.05
C VAL A 115 -4.95 2.89 16.19
N LYS A 116 -5.48 2.81 17.41
CA LYS A 116 -6.87 2.46 17.72
C LYS A 116 -7.65 3.74 17.96
N TRP A 117 -8.87 3.79 17.45
CA TRP A 117 -9.86 4.80 17.79
C TRP A 117 -11.23 4.15 18.01
N SER A 118 -11.94 4.61 19.02
CA SER A 118 -13.36 4.27 19.23
C SER A 118 -14.13 5.48 19.73
N PRO A 119 -15.47 5.54 19.53
CA PRO A 119 -16.28 6.66 20.05
C PRO A 119 -16.24 6.81 21.57
N THR A 120 -15.99 5.73 22.29
CA THR A 120 -16.00 5.68 23.77
C THR A 120 -14.64 5.95 24.39
N GLU A 121 -13.56 5.37 23.81
CA GLU A 121 -12.23 5.44 24.41
C GLU A 121 -11.34 6.53 23.76
N GLY A 122 -11.70 6.99 22.54
CA GLY A 122 -10.89 7.89 21.75
C GLY A 122 -9.70 7.20 21.10
N ARG A 123 -8.64 7.99 20.81
CA ARG A 123 -7.43 7.58 20.13
C ARG A 123 -6.38 7.05 21.10
N SER A 124 -5.73 5.94 20.75
CA SER A 124 -4.56 5.40 21.46
C SER A 124 -3.64 4.67 20.49
N ILE A 125 -2.38 4.50 20.84
CA ILE A 125 -1.47 3.62 20.09
C ILE A 125 -1.84 2.18 20.46
N TRP A 126 -2.24 1.41 19.45
CA TRP A 126 -2.59 -0.01 19.64
C TRP A 126 -1.35 -0.89 19.51
N LEU A 127 -0.44 -0.60 18.55
CA LEU A 127 0.79 -1.36 18.32
C LEU A 127 1.89 -0.40 17.85
N GLU A 128 3.00 -0.39 18.55
CA GLU A 128 4.26 0.21 18.11
C GLU A 128 5.07 -0.79 17.27
N ASN A 129 5.96 -0.29 16.41
CA ASN A 129 6.76 -1.11 15.50
C ASN A 129 5.91 -2.08 14.68
N SER A 130 4.83 -1.56 14.10
CA SER A 130 3.80 -2.34 13.41
C SER A 130 4.36 -3.10 12.20
N GLY A 131 5.23 -2.47 11.41
CA GLY A 131 5.92 -3.03 10.26
C GLY A 131 7.36 -3.41 10.61
N TYR A 132 8.30 -2.50 10.36
CA TYR A 132 9.71 -2.70 10.66
C TYR A 132 9.96 -2.89 12.15
N ASP A 133 10.75 -3.89 12.49
CA ASP A 133 11.05 -4.26 13.87
C ASP A 133 12.52 -4.71 13.97
N ALA A 134 13.42 -3.75 14.04
CA ALA A 134 14.82 -4.02 14.31
C ALA A 134 15.10 -3.69 15.77
N ASN A 135 14.95 -4.67 16.65
CA ASN A 135 15.27 -4.56 18.08
C ASN A 135 14.58 -3.39 18.79
N GLY A 136 13.39 -3.02 18.36
CA GLY A 136 12.55 -2.01 18.98
C GLY A 136 12.97 -0.55 18.74
N VAL A 137 13.79 -0.27 17.74
CA VAL A 137 14.17 1.11 17.39
C VAL A 137 13.57 1.53 16.05
N GLY A 138 12.86 2.63 16.07
CA GLY A 138 11.81 3.03 15.17
C GLY A 138 12.11 3.39 13.72
N TRP A 139 13.36 3.56 13.25
CA TRP A 139 13.60 4.02 11.87
C TRP A 139 14.59 3.14 11.14
N ALA A 140 14.16 2.54 10.05
CA ALA A 140 15.07 1.96 9.07
C ALA A 140 15.56 3.06 8.12
N PRO A 141 16.85 3.28 7.95
CA PRO A 141 17.38 4.40 7.17
C PRO A 141 17.05 4.32 5.68
N ASN A 142 16.64 3.16 5.19
CA ASN A 142 16.24 2.91 3.80
C ASN A 142 14.73 2.80 3.59
N LEU A 143 13.91 3.09 4.61
CA LEU A 143 12.45 3.05 4.55
C LEU A 143 11.84 4.44 4.75
N ARG A 144 11.00 4.86 3.82
CA ARG A 144 10.16 6.05 3.94
C ARG A 144 8.93 5.78 4.80
N GLU A 145 8.41 4.56 4.72
CA GLU A 145 7.23 4.09 5.43
C GLU A 145 7.57 2.78 6.17
N PRO A 146 8.12 2.87 7.39
CA PRO A 146 8.53 1.70 8.16
C PRO A 146 7.35 0.90 8.75
N GLY A 147 6.14 1.46 8.76
CA GLY A 147 4.96 0.83 9.34
C GLY A 147 4.28 -0.23 8.47
N THR A 148 3.16 -0.72 8.98
CA THR A 148 2.16 -1.42 8.18
C THR A 148 1.41 -0.41 7.32
N ASN A 149 0.73 -0.89 6.25
CA ASN A 149 -0.15 -0.10 5.39
C ASN A 149 -1.57 -0.71 5.43
N GLY A 150 -2.06 -1.38 4.39
CA GLY A 150 -3.38 -1.99 4.35
C GLY A 150 -3.61 -3.01 5.46
N LEU A 151 -4.79 -2.96 6.10
CA LEU A 151 -5.22 -3.87 7.16
C LEU A 151 -6.55 -4.52 6.81
N ILE A 152 -6.68 -5.82 7.10
CA ILE A 152 -7.95 -6.56 7.03
C ILE A 152 -8.08 -7.57 8.17
N LEU A 153 -9.29 -7.98 8.49
CA LEU A 153 -9.52 -9.13 9.37
C LEU A 153 -9.59 -10.42 8.55
N GLY A 154 -8.86 -11.43 8.98
CA GLY A 154 -8.86 -12.73 8.32
C GLY A 154 -7.89 -13.72 8.96
N ARG A 155 -8.02 -15.01 8.60
CA ARG A 155 -7.15 -16.09 9.07
C ARG A 155 -6.91 -16.07 10.59
N GLY A 156 -7.97 -15.75 11.37
CA GLY A 156 -7.93 -15.73 12.83
C GLY A 156 -7.16 -14.57 13.46
N GLY A 157 -6.98 -13.45 12.75
CA GLY A 157 -6.29 -12.27 13.27
C GLY A 157 -6.42 -11.05 12.38
N LEU A 158 -5.57 -10.06 12.63
CA LEU A 158 -5.37 -8.92 11.76
C LEU A 158 -4.31 -9.28 10.73
N ILE A 159 -4.66 -9.23 9.46
CA ILE A 159 -3.71 -9.36 8.35
C ILE A 159 -3.27 -7.96 7.96
N ALA A 160 -1.98 -7.76 7.83
CA ALA A 160 -1.39 -6.46 7.51
C ALA A 160 -0.41 -6.57 6.33
N ALA A 161 -0.54 -5.64 5.39
CA ALA A 161 0.51 -5.35 4.44
C ALA A 161 1.66 -4.64 5.20
N GLY A 162 2.69 -5.40 5.57
CA GLY A 162 3.83 -4.91 6.33
C GLY A 162 4.84 -4.23 5.42
N SER A 163 4.58 -2.99 5.02
CA SER A 163 5.45 -2.26 4.08
C SER A 163 6.89 -2.21 4.58
N GLY A 164 7.09 -1.80 5.82
CA GLY A 164 8.42 -1.73 6.44
C GLY A 164 9.01 -3.11 6.75
N ALA A 165 8.18 -4.11 7.06
CA ALA A 165 8.61 -5.49 7.24
C ALA A 165 8.89 -6.21 5.92
N ARG A 166 8.45 -5.64 4.79
CA ARG A 166 8.53 -6.25 3.45
C ARG A 166 7.89 -7.64 3.41
N SER A 167 6.70 -7.75 4.00
CA SER A 167 6.02 -9.03 4.21
C SER A 167 4.52 -8.86 4.40
N ILE A 168 3.77 -9.93 4.23
CA ILE A 168 2.40 -10.02 4.76
C ILE A 168 2.48 -10.60 6.16
N LEU A 169 1.88 -9.89 7.10
CA LEU A 169 1.88 -10.23 8.52
C LEU A 169 0.50 -10.70 8.95
N ARG A 170 0.45 -11.64 9.89
CA ARG A 170 -0.70 -11.88 10.75
C ARG A 170 -0.36 -11.38 12.15
N ILE A 171 -1.22 -10.52 12.70
CA ILE A 171 -1.07 -9.96 14.04
C ILE A 171 -2.23 -10.48 14.89
N ASP A 172 -1.92 -11.13 15.99
CA ASP A 172 -2.92 -11.59 16.95
C ASP A 172 -3.54 -10.39 17.67
N LEU A 173 -4.87 -10.30 17.66
CA LEU A 173 -5.56 -9.12 18.20
C LEU A 173 -5.40 -8.95 19.71
N ALA A 174 -5.26 -10.05 20.45
CA ALA A 174 -5.16 -10.01 21.92
C ALA A 174 -3.70 -9.80 22.38
N THR A 175 -2.78 -10.59 21.83
CA THR A 175 -1.38 -10.60 22.27
C THR A 175 -0.50 -9.64 21.46
N LYS A 176 -0.99 -9.15 20.32
CA LYS A 176 -0.27 -8.29 19.36
C LYS A 176 0.97 -8.98 18.74
N LYS A 177 1.09 -10.29 18.90
CA LYS A 177 2.18 -11.06 18.33
C LYS A 177 2.08 -11.06 16.80
N LYS A 178 3.17 -10.64 16.16
CA LYS A 178 3.33 -10.68 14.71
C LYS A 178 3.85 -12.05 14.25
N THR A 179 3.29 -12.55 13.15
CA THR A 179 3.74 -13.76 12.45
C THR A 179 3.87 -13.41 10.96
N VAL A 180 5.04 -13.64 10.38
CA VAL A 180 5.25 -13.48 8.94
C VAL A 180 4.55 -14.63 8.22
N LEU A 181 3.64 -14.30 7.29
CA LEU A 181 3.00 -15.28 6.42
C LEU A 181 3.83 -15.49 5.14
N VAL A 182 4.35 -14.42 4.57
CA VAL A 182 5.24 -14.45 3.40
C VAL A 182 6.08 -13.17 3.35
N ASP A 183 7.36 -13.30 2.96
CA ASP A 183 8.30 -12.19 2.80
C ASP A 183 9.12 -12.26 1.50
N LYS A 184 8.99 -13.38 0.75
CA LYS A 184 9.77 -13.62 -0.46
C LYS A 184 8.94 -14.24 -1.57
N TYR A 185 9.29 -13.91 -2.79
CA TYR A 185 8.85 -14.57 -4.01
C TYR A 185 10.06 -15.06 -4.81
N MET A 186 10.11 -16.35 -5.14
CA MET A 186 11.25 -16.98 -5.85
C MET A 186 12.62 -16.67 -5.23
N GLY A 187 12.70 -16.64 -3.90
CA GLY A 187 13.92 -16.38 -3.14
C GLY A 187 14.28 -14.90 -2.96
N LYS A 188 13.61 -13.96 -3.65
CA LYS A 188 13.81 -12.52 -3.54
C LYS A 188 12.81 -11.90 -2.57
N ARG A 189 13.24 -10.95 -1.75
CA ARG A 189 12.36 -10.22 -0.83
C ARG A 189 11.30 -9.43 -1.59
N LEU A 190 10.09 -9.39 -1.05
CA LEU A 190 9.04 -8.49 -1.50
C LEU A 190 9.51 -7.03 -1.45
N ASN A 191 8.90 -6.15 -2.24
CA ASN A 191 9.25 -4.73 -2.23
C ASN A 191 8.79 -4.03 -0.94
N SER A 192 7.52 -3.70 -0.87
CA SER A 192 6.85 -3.11 0.29
C SER A 192 5.34 -3.28 0.14
N PRO A 193 4.78 -4.43 0.56
CA PRO A 193 3.34 -4.68 0.45
C PRO A 193 2.52 -3.48 0.92
N ASN A 194 1.52 -3.08 0.11
CA ASN A 194 0.81 -1.84 0.31
C ASN A 194 -0.66 -2.08 0.73
N ASP A 195 -1.50 -2.62 -0.13
CA ASP A 195 -2.89 -2.93 0.24
C ASP A 195 -3.19 -4.42 0.14
N VAL A 196 -4.22 -4.87 0.84
CA VAL A 196 -4.51 -6.29 1.05
C VAL A 196 -6.02 -6.53 1.11
N VAL A 197 -6.47 -7.63 0.51
CA VAL A 197 -7.87 -8.09 0.57
C VAL A 197 -7.94 -9.61 0.73
N LEU A 198 -8.99 -10.09 1.39
CA LEU A 198 -9.30 -11.50 1.55
C LEU A 198 -10.23 -11.98 0.42
N GLY A 199 -9.93 -13.11 -0.18
CA GLY A 199 -10.79 -13.79 -1.11
C GLY A 199 -11.75 -14.79 -0.41
N PRO A 200 -12.79 -15.26 -1.13
CA PRO A 200 -13.78 -16.18 -0.57
C PRO A 200 -13.19 -17.56 -0.23
N ASP A 201 -12.13 -17.97 -0.89
CA ASP A 201 -11.37 -19.20 -0.65
C ASP A 201 -10.36 -19.09 0.49
N GLY A 202 -10.23 -17.90 1.12
CA GLY A 202 -9.22 -17.61 2.13
C GLY A 202 -7.86 -17.20 1.58
N SER A 203 -7.73 -17.03 0.26
CA SER A 203 -6.56 -16.39 -0.33
C SER A 203 -6.44 -14.95 0.11
N ILE A 204 -5.21 -14.48 0.27
CA ILE A 204 -4.89 -13.08 0.50
C ILE A 204 -4.30 -12.51 -0.79
N TYR A 205 -4.98 -11.52 -1.36
CA TYR A 205 -4.47 -10.76 -2.50
C TYR A 205 -3.84 -9.47 -2.00
N PHE A 206 -2.70 -9.10 -2.57
CA PHE A 206 -2.00 -7.88 -2.14
C PHE A 206 -1.17 -7.25 -3.27
N SER A 207 -0.97 -5.97 -3.15
CA SER A 207 -0.07 -5.19 -4.00
C SER A 207 1.30 -5.05 -3.34
N ASP A 208 2.36 -5.04 -4.18
CA ASP A 208 3.75 -4.95 -3.71
C ASP A 208 4.57 -3.92 -4.51
N PRO A 209 4.21 -2.62 -4.42
CA PRO A 209 5.01 -1.56 -5.00
C PRO A 209 6.27 -1.30 -4.15
N PRO A 210 7.34 -0.71 -4.71
CA PRO A 210 8.49 -0.26 -3.92
C PRO A 210 8.25 1.09 -3.21
N ALA A 211 6.99 1.40 -2.84
CA ALA A 211 6.57 2.72 -2.39
C ALA A 211 7.20 3.14 -1.05
N ALA A 212 7.37 2.20 -0.13
CA ALA A 212 7.94 2.46 1.18
C ALA A 212 9.48 2.52 1.19
N LEU A 213 10.15 2.11 0.11
CA LEU A 213 11.61 2.20 0.00
C LEU A 213 12.04 3.65 -0.29
N VAL A 214 13.08 4.14 0.40
CA VAL A 214 13.68 5.46 0.11
C VAL A 214 14.22 5.48 -1.31
N ASN A 215 14.98 4.45 -1.69
CA ASN A 215 15.46 4.28 -3.07
C ASN A 215 14.67 3.17 -3.77
N ARG A 216 13.68 3.57 -4.57
CA ARG A 216 12.77 2.66 -5.26
C ARG A 216 13.42 1.85 -6.40
N THR A 217 14.63 2.20 -6.80
CA THR A 217 15.40 1.54 -7.86
C THR A 217 16.78 1.09 -7.38
N GLY A 218 17.07 1.26 -6.09
CA GLY A 218 18.36 0.95 -5.48
C GLY A 218 18.56 -0.54 -5.15
N PRO A 219 19.73 -0.88 -4.57
CA PRO A 219 20.12 -2.25 -4.29
C PRO A 219 19.23 -2.95 -3.24
N ASP A 220 18.48 -2.19 -2.44
CA ASP A 220 17.53 -2.76 -1.49
C ASP A 220 16.30 -3.38 -2.16
N ARG A 221 16.04 -3.02 -3.41
CA ARG A 221 14.97 -3.59 -4.22
C ARG A 221 15.47 -4.86 -4.90
N GLU A 222 15.01 -6.02 -4.42
CA GLU A 222 15.41 -7.32 -4.98
C GLU A 222 14.52 -7.76 -6.17
N LEU A 223 13.20 -7.45 -6.12
CA LEU A 223 12.30 -7.62 -7.26
C LEU A 223 12.41 -6.39 -8.17
N ASP A 224 12.68 -6.57 -9.45
CA ASP A 224 12.85 -5.52 -10.45
C ASP A 224 11.52 -5.00 -11.04
N TYR A 225 10.40 -5.50 -10.54
CA TYR A 225 9.03 -5.10 -10.88
C TYR A 225 8.21 -4.84 -9.62
N ALA A 226 7.11 -4.12 -9.76
CA ALA A 226 6.06 -4.03 -8.76
C ALA A 226 4.99 -5.07 -9.10
N GLY A 227 4.60 -5.91 -8.13
CA GLY A 227 3.73 -7.05 -8.34
C GLY A 227 2.36 -6.94 -7.70
N VAL A 228 1.42 -7.68 -8.25
CA VAL A 228 0.16 -8.07 -7.61
C VAL A 228 0.23 -9.55 -7.35
N PHE A 229 -0.01 -9.94 -6.11
CA PHE A 229 0.19 -11.32 -5.67
C PHE A 229 -1.06 -11.93 -5.04
N ARG A 230 -1.12 -13.26 -5.08
CA ARG A 230 -2.06 -14.09 -4.33
C ARG A 230 -1.28 -15.03 -3.41
N LEU A 231 -1.49 -14.91 -2.12
CA LEU A 231 -1.07 -15.89 -1.11
C LEU A 231 -2.23 -16.85 -0.86
N ALA A 232 -2.10 -18.07 -1.37
CA ALA A 232 -3.13 -19.09 -1.26
C ALA A 232 -3.31 -19.59 0.18
N PRO A 233 -4.39 -20.32 0.51
CA PRO A 233 -4.61 -20.86 1.85
C PRO A 233 -3.51 -21.79 2.35
N ASP A 234 -2.83 -22.49 1.46
CA ASP A 234 -1.68 -23.37 1.74
C ASP A 234 -0.35 -22.60 1.90
N ASN A 235 -0.41 -21.24 1.85
CA ASN A 235 0.73 -20.32 1.88
C ASN A 235 1.63 -20.36 0.63
N SER A 236 1.21 -20.98 -0.46
CA SER A 236 1.89 -20.80 -1.75
C SER A 236 1.66 -19.38 -2.28
N LEU A 237 2.74 -18.74 -2.77
CA LEU A 237 2.68 -17.38 -3.30
C LEU A 237 2.72 -17.40 -4.82
N HIS A 238 1.75 -16.74 -5.45
CA HIS A 238 1.59 -16.65 -6.90
C HIS A 238 1.61 -15.19 -7.34
N LEU A 239 2.40 -14.89 -8.37
CA LEU A 239 2.35 -13.60 -9.06
C LEU A 239 1.14 -13.60 -9.99
N ILE A 240 0.27 -12.59 -9.85
CA ILE A 240 -0.89 -12.39 -10.75
C ILE A 240 -0.46 -11.55 -11.95
N ASP A 241 0.17 -10.39 -11.67
CA ASP A 241 0.57 -9.43 -12.71
C ASP A 241 1.69 -8.52 -12.22
N THR A 242 2.36 -7.87 -13.17
CA THR A 242 3.32 -6.80 -12.90
C THR A 242 2.73 -5.48 -13.36
N MET A 243 2.82 -4.43 -12.54
CA MET A 243 2.17 -3.15 -12.77
C MET A 243 3.14 -1.99 -12.51
N SER A 244 2.82 -0.82 -13.05
CA SER A 244 3.67 0.37 -12.88
C SER A 244 3.61 0.94 -11.47
N ALA A 245 2.41 1.00 -10.89
CA ALA A 245 2.15 1.56 -9.57
C ALA A 245 0.92 0.88 -8.93
N PRO A 246 1.04 -0.42 -8.58
CA PRO A 246 -0.04 -1.15 -7.94
C PRO A 246 -0.31 -0.56 -6.54
N ASN A 247 -1.60 -0.41 -6.20
CA ASN A 247 -2.03 0.12 -4.91
C ASN A 247 -3.27 -0.62 -4.42
N GLY A 248 -4.44 0.01 -4.33
CA GLY A 248 -5.66 -0.56 -3.81
C GLY A 248 -6.12 -1.84 -4.47
N ILE A 249 -6.69 -2.75 -3.69
CA ILE A 249 -7.13 -4.06 -4.14
C ILE A 249 -8.47 -4.44 -3.50
N GLY A 250 -9.38 -5.05 -4.25
CA GLY A 250 -10.71 -5.46 -3.77
C GLY A 250 -11.27 -6.66 -4.53
N VAL A 251 -12.14 -7.43 -3.89
CA VAL A 251 -12.81 -8.59 -4.48
C VAL A 251 -14.31 -8.32 -4.55
N SER A 252 -14.99 -8.74 -5.64
CA SER A 252 -16.44 -8.62 -5.78
C SER A 252 -17.19 -9.48 -4.76
N PRO A 253 -18.47 -9.15 -4.41
CA PRO A 253 -19.23 -9.92 -3.42
C PRO A 253 -19.45 -11.38 -3.77
N ASP A 254 -19.53 -11.70 -5.06
CA ASP A 254 -19.66 -13.06 -5.58
C ASP A 254 -18.30 -13.80 -5.67
N GLY A 255 -17.20 -13.12 -5.36
CA GLY A 255 -15.85 -13.68 -5.41
C GLY A 255 -15.30 -13.92 -6.80
N THR A 256 -15.98 -13.44 -7.86
CA THR A 256 -15.63 -13.74 -9.26
C THR A 256 -14.74 -12.69 -9.91
N LYS A 257 -14.49 -11.55 -9.24
CA LYS A 257 -13.69 -10.44 -9.79
C LYS A 257 -12.68 -9.93 -8.76
N LEU A 258 -11.49 -9.60 -9.26
CA LEU A 258 -10.45 -8.89 -8.51
C LEU A 258 -10.27 -7.52 -9.14
N TYR A 259 -10.49 -6.45 -8.35
CA TYR A 259 -10.26 -5.08 -8.74
C TYR A 259 -8.94 -4.57 -8.19
N HIS A 260 -8.28 -3.72 -8.97
CA HIS A 260 -6.99 -3.18 -8.56
C HIS A 260 -6.77 -1.77 -9.09
N THR A 261 -6.14 -0.93 -8.28
CA THR A 261 -5.66 0.39 -8.71
C THR A 261 -4.33 0.24 -9.45
N ASP A 262 -4.27 0.75 -10.68
CA ASP A 262 -3.03 0.94 -11.43
C ASP A 262 -2.85 2.42 -11.74
N GLY A 263 -1.97 3.09 -11.01
CA GLY A 263 -1.83 4.54 -11.00
C GLY A 263 -1.85 5.23 -12.38
N PRO A 264 -1.17 4.71 -13.43
CA PRO A 264 -1.21 5.29 -14.77
C PRO A 264 -2.51 5.09 -15.52
N THR A 265 -3.20 3.97 -15.32
CA THR A 265 -4.36 3.56 -16.14
C THR A 265 -5.70 3.78 -15.47
N GLY A 266 -5.75 3.88 -14.15
CA GLY A 266 -6.96 3.97 -13.33
C GLY A 266 -7.21 2.67 -12.58
N TRP A 267 -8.38 2.05 -12.76
CA TRP A 267 -8.71 0.77 -12.13
C TRP A 267 -8.86 -0.31 -13.19
N VAL A 268 -8.31 -1.47 -12.88
CA VAL A 268 -8.39 -2.67 -13.71
C VAL A 268 -9.14 -3.77 -12.97
N VAL A 269 -9.62 -4.75 -13.71
CA VAL A 269 -10.35 -5.90 -13.17
C VAL A 269 -9.89 -7.19 -13.84
N TRP A 270 -9.79 -8.27 -13.06
CA TRP A 270 -9.60 -9.65 -13.51
C TRP A 270 -10.84 -10.47 -13.18
N ASP A 271 -11.04 -11.54 -13.92
CA ASP A 271 -11.93 -12.62 -13.52
C ASP A 271 -11.18 -13.58 -12.60
N LEU A 272 -11.85 -14.02 -11.53
CA LEU A 272 -11.33 -15.02 -10.61
C LEU A 272 -12.05 -16.35 -10.84
N ASP A 273 -11.27 -17.44 -10.94
CA ASP A 273 -11.82 -18.79 -10.90
C ASP A 273 -12.12 -19.25 -9.45
N LYS A 274 -12.70 -20.45 -9.29
CA LYS A 274 -13.02 -21.02 -7.98
C LYS A 274 -11.79 -21.31 -7.10
N GLN A 275 -10.62 -21.39 -7.70
CA GLN A 275 -9.33 -21.60 -7.04
C GLN A 275 -8.64 -20.27 -6.73
N GLY A 276 -9.29 -19.13 -7.07
CA GLY A 276 -8.76 -17.78 -6.84
C GLY A 276 -7.70 -17.34 -7.85
N ASN A 277 -7.53 -18.04 -8.99
CA ASN A 277 -6.60 -17.61 -10.02
C ASN A 277 -7.23 -16.51 -10.87
N ALA A 278 -6.43 -15.46 -11.15
CA ALA A 278 -6.86 -14.30 -11.92
C ALA A 278 -6.56 -14.48 -13.41
N SER A 279 -7.50 -14.03 -14.26
CA SER A 279 -7.39 -14.04 -15.73
C SER A 279 -8.16 -12.87 -16.35
N ASN A 280 -8.08 -12.70 -17.68
CA ASN A 280 -8.86 -11.72 -18.43
C ASN A 280 -8.76 -10.28 -17.91
N ARG A 281 -7.53 -9.79 -17.69
CA ARG A 281 -7.30 -8.40 -17.29
C ARG A 281 -7.91 -7.42 -18.27
N ARG A 282 -8.65 -6.44 -17.75
CA ARG A 282 -9.28 -5.37 -18.55
C ARG A 282 -9.40 -4.08 -17.74
N ASN A 283 -9.55 -2.96 -18.43
CA ASN A 283 -9.86 -1.69 -17.75
C ASN A 283 -11.25 -1.76 -17.14
N PHE A 284 -11.40 -1.24 -15.91
CA PHE A 284 -12.68 -1.10 -15.22
C PHE A 284 -13.12 0.36 -15.24
N VAL A 285 -12.31 1.27 -14.68
CA VAL A 285 -12.53 2.72 -14.77
C VAL A 285 -11.23 3.37 -15.25
N ALA A 286 -11.32 4.07 -16.37
CA ALA A 286 -10.18 4.79 -16.92
C ALA A 286 -9.81 6.01 -16.06
N ARG A 287 -8.54 6.31 -15.95
CA ARG A 287 -8.03 7.49 -15.22
C ARG A 287 -8.60 8.82 -15.74
N SER A 288 -9.01 8.88 -16.99
CA SER A 288 -9.66 10.05 -17.57
C SER A 288 -11.05 10.35 -16.96
N VAL A 289 -11.68 9.36 -16.34
CA VAL A 289 -12.99 9.53 -15.67
C VAL A 289 -12.82 10.18 -14.31
N VAL A 290 -11.85 9.68 -13.52
CA VAL A 290 -11.50 10.23 -12.20
C VAL A 290 -9.99 10.17 -12.02
N MET A 291 -9.41 11.29 -11.63
CA MET A 291 -7.97 11.38 -11.39
C MET A 291 -7.55 10.81 -10.04
N GLY A 292 -6.42 10.16 -10.05
CA GLY A 292 -5.85 9.51 -8.87
C GLY A 292 -6.36 8.08 -8.73
N GLY A 293 -5.93 7.43 -7.69
CA GLY A 293 -6.29 6.08 -7.32
C GLY A 293 -5.29 5.60 -6.29
N ASP A 294 -5.77 5.41 -5.08
CA ASP A 294 -5.04 4.83 -3.97
C ASP A 294 -5.74 3.54 -3.56
N SER A 295 -6.03 3.30 -2.31
CA SER A 295 -6.75 2.11 -1.87
C SER A 295 -8.23 2.13 -2.24
N LEU A 296 -8.89 0.99 -2.15
CA LEU A 296 -10.32 0.83 -2.42
C LEU A 296 -10.97 -0.21 -1.50
N LYS A 297 -12.28 -0.10 -1.33
CA LYS A 297 -13.12 -1.13 -0.71
C LYS A 297 -14.33 -1.43 -1.60
N ILE A 298 -14.79 -2.68 -1.55
CA ILE A 298 -16.02 -3.11 -2.22
C ILE A 298 -17.07 -3.37 -1.14
N ASP A 299 -18.29 -2.83 -1.31
CA ASP A 299 -19.40 -3.12 -0.41
C ASP A 299 -20.16 -4.38 -0.82
N THR A 300 -21.13 -4.81 0.01
CA THR A 300 -21.93 -6.01 -0.27
C THR A 300 -22.85 -5.89 -1.50
N ALA A 301 -23.10 -4.68 -1.99
CA ALA A 301 -23.84 -4.42 -3.22
C ALA A 301 -22.92 -4.38 -4.45
N GLY A 302 -21.60 -4.48 -4.25
CA GLY A 302 -20.59 -4.43 -5.31
C GLY A 302 -20.15 -3.02 -5.70
N ASN A 303 -20.59 -1.97 -4.99
CA ASN A 303 -20.07 -0.63 -5.24
C ASN A 303 -18.62 -0.53 -4.80
N MET A 304 -17.80 0.16 -5.59
CA MET A 304 -16.41 0.45 -5.27
C MET A 304 -16.32 1.82 -4.58
N TRP A 305 -15.72 1.85 -3.42
CA TRP A 305 -15.38 3.03 -2.64
C TRP A 305 -13.88 3.25 -2.75
N ALA A 306 -13.47 4.08 -3.70
CA ALA A 306 -12.06 4.24 -4.04
C ALA A 306 -11.52 5.56 -3.54
N ALA A 307 -10.39 5.51 -2.84
CA ALA A 307 -9.61 6.69 -2.50
C ALA A 307 -9.06 7.30 -3.79
N THR A 308 -9.34 8.58 -3.97
CA THR A 308 -8.94 9.40 -5.11
C THR A 308 -8.29 10.67 -4.60
N ARG A 309 -7.84 11.55 -5.49
CA ARG A 309 -7.17 12.77 -5.06
C ARG A 309 -8.12 13.67 -4.22
N GLY A 310 -7.94 13.63 -2.89
CA GLY A 310 -8.71 14.43 -1.94
C GLY A 310 -10.16 13.98 -1.74
N ALA A 311 -10.51 12.75 -2.09
CA ALA A 311 -11.86 12.23 -1.90
C ALA A 311 -11.89 10.69 -1.81
N VAL A 312 -13.00 10.15 -1.31
CA VAL A 312 -13.45 8.79 -1.66
C VAL A 312 -14.52 8.93 -2.73
N THR A 313 -14.28 8.37 -3.91
CA THR A 313 -15.24 8.33 -5.01
C THR A 313 -15.98 7.00 -4.99
N VAL A 314 -17.31 7.06 -5.17
CA VAL A 314 -18.17 5.88 -5.18
C VAL A 314 -18.54 5.54 -6.62
N PHE A 315 -18.23 4.31 -7.03
CA PHE A 315 -18.59 3.77 -8.35
C PHE A 315 -19.60 2.64 -8.20
N THR A 316 -20.51 2.54 -9.14
CA THR A 316 -21.40 1.38 -9.27
C THR A 316 -20.60 0.11 -9.64
N PRO A 317 -21.19 -1.10 -9.53
CA PRO A 317 -20.58 -2.33 -10.06
C PRO A 317 -20.22 -2.28 -11.55
N GLY A 318 -20.83 -1.34 -12.30
CA GLY A 318 -20.53 -1.07 -13.72
C GLY A 318 -19.41 -0.07 -13.95
N GLY A 319 -18.85 0.54 -12.89
CA GLY A 319 -17.75 1.53 -13.00
C GLY A 319 -18.23 2.98 -13.23
N GLU A 320 -19.53 3.27 -13.06
CA GLU A 320 -20.06 4.63 -13.17
C GLU A 320 -19.86 5.38 -11.86
N PRO A 321 -19.25 6.59 -11.84
CA PRO A 321 -19.13 7.40 -10.64
C PRO A 321 -20.50 7.99 -10.26
N ILE A 322 -20.94 7.77 -9.03
CA ILE A 322 -22.25 8.25 -8.53
C ILE A 322 -22.12 9.36 -7.48
N GLY A 323 -20.92 9.62 -6.99
CA GLY A 323 -20.63 10.71 -6.06
C GLY A 323 -19.30 10.54 -5.39
N SER A 324 -18.98 11.50 -4.50
CA SER A 324 -17.73 11.46 -3.74
C SER A 324 -17.87 12.12 -2.37
N ILE A 325 -17.01 11.73 -1.45
CA ILE A 325 -16.80 12.38 -0.16
C ILE A 325 -15.45 13.10 -0.23
N SER A 326 -15.47 14.42 -0.42
CA SER A 326 -14.25 15.22 -0.58
C SER A 326 -13.79 15.82 0.74
N THR A 327 -12.49 16.02 0.85
CA THR A 327 -11.80 16.62 1.99
C THR A 327 -10.78 17.64 1.48
N ASP A 328 -10.22 18.43 2.39
CA ASP A 328 -9.16 19.41 2.12
C ASP A 328 -7.74 18.79 2.18
N GLU A 329 -7.63 17.51 2.60
CA GLU A 329 -6.38 16.74 2.55
C GLU A 329 -6.50 15.56 1.59
N GLY A 330 -5.37 14.92 1.27
CA GLY A 330 -5.36 13.68 0.53
C GLY A 330 -6.11 12.56 1.27
N VAL A 331 -6.81 11.70 0.53
CA VAL A 331 -7.39 10.47 1.07
C VAL A 331 -6.65 9.30 0.50
N SER A 332 -6.08 8.46 1.36
CA SER A 332 -5.31 7.27 1.00
C SER A 332 -6.16 6.01 0.98
N ASN A 333 -7.08 5.88 1.94
CA ASN A 333 -7.85 4.65 2.15
C ASN A 333 -9.21 4.94 2.81
N CYS A 334 -10.09 3.97 2.83
CA CYS A 334 -11.36 4.05 3.57
C CYS A 334 -11.76 2.69 4.14
N GLU A 335 -12.73 2.69 5.05
CA GLU A 335 -13.28 1.47 5.65
C GLU A 335 -14.76 1.66 5.97
N ILE A 336 -15.57 0.64 5.67
CA ILE A 336 -16.98 0.59 6.03
C ILE A 336 -17.11 -0.06 7.41
N GLY A 337 -17.44 0.74 8.43
CA GLY A 337 -17.63 0.26 9.78
C GLY A 337 -18.95 -0.50 9.97
N ALA A 338 -18.98 -1.44 10.91
CA ALA A 338 -20.20 -2.14 11.31
C ALA A 338 -21.15 -1.25 12.16
N ASP A 339 -20.70 -0.06 12.53
CA ASP A 339 -21.46 0.95 13.27
C ASP A 339 -22.27 1.91 12.37
N GLY A 340 -22.24 1.69 11.05
CA GLY A 340 -22.99 2.49 10.09
C GLY A 340 -22.25 3.76 9.63
N TYR A 341 -20.94 3.78 9.71
CA TYR A 341 -20.11 4.86 9.19
C TYR A 341 -19.10 4.35 8.15
N LEU A 342 -18.82 5.18 7.16
CA LEU A 342 -17.62 5.08 6.33
C LEU A 342 -16.55 5.93 7.01
N TYR A 343 -15.38 5.35 7.23
CA TYR A 343 -14.19 6.01 7.75
C TYR A 343 -13.22 6.31 6.61
N LEU A 344 -12.60 7.49 6.64
CA LEU A 344 -11.61 7.92 5.66
C LEU A 344 -10.28 8.15 6.38
N ALA A 345 -9.23 7.49 5.91
CA ALA A 345 -7.85 7.83 6.24
C ALA A 345 -7.46 9.03 5.36
N SER A 346 -7.40 10.22 5.96
CA SER A 346 -7.16 11.48 5.26
C SER A 346 -5.89 12.11 5.78
N SER A 347 -4.76 11.75 5.16
CA SER A 347 -3.40 12.21 5.49
C SER A 347 -3.11 12.23 6.99
N THR A 348 -3.42 13.32 7.67
CA THR A 348 -3.06 13.54 9.09
C THR A 348 -4.17 13.18 10.08
N ARG A 349 -5.34 12.69 9.61
CA ARG A 349 -6.55 12.54 10.42
C ARG A 349 -7.47 11.42 9.94
N ILE A 350 -8.41 11.06 10.80
CA ILE A 350 -9.53 10.17 10.47
C ILE A 350 -10.81 11.00 10.42
N LEU A 351 -11.50 10.84 9.30
CA LEU A 351 -12.85 11.37 9.10
C LEU A 351 -13.85 10.23 9.06
N ARG A 352 -15.12 10.56 9.27
CA ARG A 352 -16.21 9.61 9.07
C ARG A 352 -17.45 10.30 8.49
N VAL A 353 -18.27 9.54 7.81
CA VAL A 353 -19.58 9.95 7.32
C VAL A 353 -20.57 8.81 7.52
N ARG A 354 -21.80 9.13 7.93
CA ARG A 354 -22.85 8.11 8.07
C ARG A 354 -23.12 7.47 6.71
N ALA A 355 -23.05 6.15 6.65
CA ALA A 355 -23.23 5.37 5.42
C ALA A 355 -24.11 4.14 5.68
N LYS A 356 -25.00 3.85 4.73
CA LYS A 356 -25.87 2.67 4.72
C LYS A 356 -25.20 1.45 4.08
N ALA A 357 -24.08 1.67 3.40
CA ALA A 357 -23.27 0.60 2.80
C ALA A 357 -22.89 -0.45 3.84
N LYS A 358 -22.76 -1.69 3.42
CA LYS A 358 -22.35 -2.80 4.29
C LYS A 358 -20.97 -3.32 3.91
N LYS A 359 -20.12 -3.48 4.90
CA LYS A 359 -18.80 -4.09 4.72
C LYS A 359 -18.92 -5.48 4.12
N LEU A 360 -18.17 -5.74 3.06
CA LEU A 360 -18.01 -7.08 2.52
C LEU A 360 -17.07 -7.89 3.41
N MET A 361 -17.52 -9.04 3.83
CA MET A 361 -16.71 -10.00 4.61
C MET A 361 -16.97 -11.42 4.09
N PHE A 362 -15.91 -12.10 3.69
CA PHE A 362 -15.98 -13.52 3.38
C PHE A 362 -15.84 -14.35 4.67
N LYS A 363 -16.73 -15.33 4.83
CA LYS A 363 -16.58 -16.33 5.90
C LYS A 363 -15.55 -17.35 5.45
N VAL A 364 -14.33 -17.18 5.90
CA VAL A 364 -13.26 -18.16 5.69
C VAL A 364 -13.29 -19.10 6.89
N THR A 365 -13.59 -20.36 6.65
CA THR A 365 -13.61 -21.43 7.66
C THR A 365 -12.20 -21.92 7.98
#